data_b62b42e165e67dcde1816aabd9f3a952
#
_entry.id   b62b42e165e67dcde1816aabd9f3a952
#
_cell.length_a   1.000
_cell.length_b   1.000
_cell.length_c   1.000
_cell.angle_alpha   90.00
_cell.angle_beta   90.00
_cell.angle_gamma   90.00
#
_symmetry.space_group_name_H-M   'P 1'
#
loop_
_entity.id
_entity.type
_entity.pdbx_description
1 polymer ?
#
loop_
_entity_poly.entity_id
_entity_poly.type
_entity_poly.pdbx_seq_one_letter_code
_entity_poly.pdbx_strand_id
1 'polypeptide(L)'
;MPNSALITPNSLPNLQPGRQQKPVGDAYLRFRLGQQTPAVFSMKHVQEALILPVHRLTPMPNMPACMLGLMNRRSRVMWVIDLAQLLGLPVLDTSVRQYSLVIIRVGSIPLGLGVQKIEGIAWLTAESIQPPPGQAPSSLLPYLRGCVLQQQEISLVLNAEAIVQSSILHS
;
A
#
# COMPACT_ATOMS: atom_id res chain seq x y z
N MET A 1 19.21 46.54 -23.52
CA MET A 1 20.10 45.64 -23.91
C MET A 1 20.89 44.87 -22.92
N PRO A 2 21.59 45.49 -22.06
CA PRO A 2 22.42 44.76 -21.13
C PRO A 2 21.65 43.88 -20.17
N ASN A 3 20.39 44.04 -20.18
CA ASN A 3 19.60 43.34 -19.19
C ASN A 3 19.56 41.88 -19.31
N SER A 4 19.80 41.40 -20.52
CA SER A 4 19.78 39.97 -20.67
C SER A 4 20.89 39.32 -19.86
N ALA A 5 21.95 40.02 -19.62
CA ALA A 5 23.03 39.49 -18.81
C ALA A 5 22.65 39.34 -17.36
N LEU A 6 21.62 40.03 -16.96
CA LEU A 6 21.15 39.94 -15.58
C LEU A 6 20.32 38.70 -15.32
N ILE A 7 19.90 38.08 -16.35
CA ILE A 7 19.24 36.81 -16.21
C ILE A 7 20.33 35.78 -16.07
N THR A 8 21.01 35.92 -15.02
CA THR A 8 22.16 35.08 -14.86
C THR A 8 21.79 33.85 -14.07
N PRO A 9 22.72 32.94 -13.96
CA PRO A 9 22.52 31.76 -13.15
C PRO A 9 21.99 32.03 -11.76
N ASN A 10 22.17 33.22 -11.29
CA ASN A 10 21.68 33.54 -9.96
C ASN A 10 20.17 33.50 -9.84
N SER A 11 19.51 33.58 -10.96
CA SER A 11 18.04 33.45 -10.95
C SER A 11 17.59 31.99 -10.92
N LEU A 12 18.53 31.05 -10.95
CA LEU A 12 18.19 29.64 -10.99
C LEU A 12 18.76 28.86 -9.80
N PRO A 13 18.68 29.39 -8.59
CA PRO A 13 19.23 28.65 -7.46
C PRO A 13 18.48 27.35 -7.19
N ASN A 14 17.29 27.28 -7.71
CA ASN A 14 16.46 26.09 -7.48
C ASN A 14 16.96 24.88 -8.22
N LEU A 15 17.83 25.06 -9.18
CA LEU A 15 18.30 23.96 -9.99
C LEU A 15 19.59 23.38 -9.46
N GLN A 16 20.04 23.81 -8.31
CA GLN A 16 21.27 23.27 -7.75
C GLN A 16 21.02 21.86 -7.24
N PRO A 17 21.72 20.87 -7.76
CA PRO A 17 21.61 19.52 -7.25
C PRO A 17 22.13 19.49 -5.82
N GLY A 18 21.49 18.69 -5.00
CA GLY A 18 21.92 18.53 -3.62
C GLY A 18 21.21 19.43 -2.62
N ARG A 19 20.43 20.37 -3.11
CA ARG A 19 19.57 21.19 -2.22
C ARG A 19 18.14 20.71 -2.19
N GLN A 20 17.89 19.51 -2.65
CA GLN A 20 16.58 18.94 -2.52
C GLN A 20 16.27 18.78 -1.05
N GLN A 21 15.17 19.34 -0.63
CA GLN A 21 14.72 19.16 0.73
C GLN A 21 14.35 17.70 0.92
N LYS A 22 14.87 17.09 1.96
CA LYS A 22 14.45 15.75 2.32
C LYS A 22 12.98 15.79 2.70
N PRO A 23 12.18 14.84 2.19
CA PRO A 23 10.79 14.76 2.62
C PRO A 23 10.72 14.59 4.14
N VAL A 24 9.73 15.23 4.74
CA VAL A 24 9.51 15.12 6.17
C VAL A 24 8.67 13.90 6.45
N GLY A 25 9.08 13.08 7.43
CA GLY A 25 8.35 11.90 7.84
C GLY A 25 8.95 10.62 7.25
N ASP A 26 8.16 9.57 7.32
CA ASP A 26 8.53 8.26 6.82
C ASP A 26 7.83 7.95 5.51
N ALA A 27 8.41 7.06 4.73
CA ALA A 27 7.85 6.67 3.43
C ALA A 27 6.74 5.63 3.62
N TYR A 28 5.64 5.84 2.92
CA TYR A 28 4.49 4.94 2.87
C TYR A 28 4.13 4.67 1.42
N LEU A 29 3.70 3.45 1.15
CA LEU A 29 3.18 3.09 -0.17
C LEU A 29 1.69 3.40 -0.20
N ARG A 30 1.26 4.17 -1.20
CA ARG A 30 -0.14 4.52 -1.41
C ARG A 30 -0.77 3.60 -2.43
N PHE A 31 -1.99 3.16 -2.14
CA PHE A 31 -2.75 2.32 -3.06
C PHE A 31 -4.24 2.49 -2.81
N ARG A 32 -5.04 1.91 -3.70
CA ARG A 32 -6.50 1.91 -3.59
C ARG A 32 -7.01 0.50 -3.36
N LEU A 33 -8.05 0.40 -2.54
CA LEU A 33 -8.73 -0.85 -2.24
C LEU A 33 -10.17 -0.78 -2.71
N GLY A 34 -10.70 -1.93 -3.13
CA GLY A 34 -12.10 -2.04 -3.51
C GLY A 34 -12.52 -0.99 -4.52
N GLN A 35 -13.51 -0.17 -4.15
CA GLN A 35 -14.02 0.87 -5.02
C GLN A 35 -13.43 2.24 -4.62
N GLN A 36 -12.10 2.40 -4.73
CA GLN A 36 -11.43 3.69 -4.54
C GLN A 36 -11.17 4.08 -3.08
N THR A 37 -11.11 3.12 -2.16
CA THR A 37 -10.71 3.43 -0.79
C THR A 37 -9.19 3.62 -0.71
N PRO A 38 -8.70 4.83 -0.38
CA PRO A 38 -7.27 5.04 -0.29
C PRO A 38 -6.69 4.43 0.98
N ALA A 39 -5.50 3.86 0.85
CA ALA A 39 -4.81 3.23 1.97
C ALA A 39 -3.32 3.36 1.80
N VAL A 40 -2.60 3.19 2.90
CA VAL A 40 -1.14 3.23 2.89
C VAL A 40 -0.57 2.14 3.80
N PHE A 41 0.61 1.63 3.41
CA PHE A 41 1.47 0.81 4.26
C PHE A 41 2.81 1.50 4.46
N SER A 42 3.37 1.37 5.66
CA SER A 42 4.75 1.77 5.88
C SER A 42 5.68 1.00 4.94
N MET A 43 6.59 1.70 4.29
CA MET A 43 7.58 1.07 3.43
C MET A 43 8.50 0.11 4.19
N LYS A 44 8.54 0.19 5.50
CA LYS A 44 9.32 -0.76 6.32
C LYS A 44 8.86 -2.20 6.13
N HIS A 45 7.60 -2.40 5.79
CA HIS A 45 7.03 -3.73 5.59
C HIS A 45 6.82 -4.09 4.13
N VAL A 46 6.95 -3.13 3.22
CA VAL A 46 6.75 -3.38 1.79
C VAL A 46 8.02 -3.93 1.19
N GLN A 47 7.95 -5.14 0.68
CA GLN A 47 9.07 -5.78 0.03
C GLN A 47 9.11 -5.49 -1.46
N GLU A 48 7.95 -5.52 -2.12
CA GLU A 48 7.85 -5.37 -3.56
C GLU A 48 6.44 -4.96 -3.95
N ALA A 49 6.30 -4.25 -5.06
CA ALA A 49 5.03 -3.96 -5.69
C ALA A 49 5.15 -4.34 -7.15
N LEU A 50 4.18 -5.09 -7.67
CA LEU A 50 4.25 -5.62 -9.03
C LEU A 50 2.87 -5.86 -9.60
N ILE A 51 2.85 -6.17 -10.89
CA ILE A 51 1.66 -6.66 -11.58
C ILE A 51 1.79 -8.17 -11.70
N LEU A 52 0.77 -8.90 -11.25
CA LEU A 52 0.77 -10.36 -11.28
C LEU A 52 -0.29 -10.86 -12.24
N PRO A 53 0.09 -11.57 -13.30
CA PRO A 53 -0.89 -12.25 -14.15
C PRO A 53 -1.64 -13.31 -13.36
N VAL A 54 -2.96 -13.38 -13.57
CA VAL A 54 -3.83 -14.30 -12.81
C VAL A 54 -3.39 -15.75 -12.97
N HIS A 55 -2.89 -16.12 -14.16
CA HIS A 55 -2.50 -17.51 -14.39
C HIS A 55 -1.28 -17.94 -13.56
N ARG A 56 -0.59 -17.01 -12.93
CA ARG A 56 0.52 -17.34 -12.04
C ARG A 56 0.08 -17.65 -10.61
N LEU A 57 -1.20 -17.47 -10.32
CA LEU A 57 -1.77 -17.88 -9.05
C LEU A 57 -2.24 -19.33 -9.13
N THR A 58 -1.93 -20.10 -8.11
CA THR A 58 -2.43 -21.45 -7.97
C THR A 58 -3.55 -21.44 -6.95
N PRO A 59 -4.82 -21.57 -7.40
CA PRO A 59 -5.94 -21.60 -6.45
C PRO A 59 -5.85 -22.81 -5.53
N MET A 60 -6.25 -22.62 -4.29
CA MET A 60 -6.26 -23.70 -3.31
C MET A 60 -7.68 -23.89 -2.80
N PRO A 61 -8.14 -25.16 -2.67
CA PRO A 61 -9.49 -25.42 -2.18
C PRO A 61 -9.60 -25.23 -0.68
N ASN A 62 -10.81 -24.99 -0.23
CA ASN A 62 -11.16 -24.94 1.21
C ASN A 62 -10.39 -23.87 1.99
N MET A 63 -10.10 -22.75 1.35
CA MET A 63 -9.40 -21.64 1.99
C MET A 63 -10.38 -20.51 2.29
N PRO A 64 -10.01 -19.58 3.19
CA PRO A 64 -10.85 -18.41 3.45
C PRO A 64 -11.18 -17.66 2.17
N ALA A 65 -12.34 -17.00 2.17
CA ALA A 65 -12.84 -16.31 0.97
C ALA A 65 -11.88 -15.27 0.43
N CYS A 66 -11.07 -14.63 1.29
CA CYS A 66 -10.11 -13.63 0.85
C CYS A 66 -8.87 -14.23 0.18
N MET A 67 -8.69 -15.55 0.23
CA MET A 67 -7.51 -16.20 -0.32
C MET A 67 -7.63 -16.33 -1.83
N LEU A 68 -6.70 -15.69 -2.57
CA LEU A 68 -6.66 -15.79 -4.03
C LEU A 68 -5.85 -16.99 -4.51
N GLY A 69 -4.86 -17.42 -3.75
CA GLY A 69 -4.07 -18.60 -4.10
C GLY A 69 -2.62 -18.50 -3.65
N LEU A 70 -1.81 -19.38 -4.19
CA LEU A 70 -0.37 -19.40 -3.96
C LEU A 70 0.37 -18.84 -5.15
N MET A 71 1.49 -18.18 -4.89
CA MET A 71 2.37 -17.65 -5.90
C MET A 71 3.80 -18.07 -5.60
N ASN A 72 4.56 -18.39 -6.66
CA ASN A 72 5.99 -18.60 -6.54
C ASN A 72 6.70 -17.34 -7.05
N ARG A 73 7.47 -16.72 -6.20
CA ARG A 73 8.24 -15.52 -6.56
C ARG A 73 9.67 -15.69 -6.09
N ARG A 74 10.62 -15.71 -7.02
CA ARG A 74 12.05 -15.84 -6.71
C ARG A 74 12.34 -17.07 -5.85
N SER A 75 11.77 -18.20 -6.24
CA SER A 75 11.89 -19.49 -5.55
C SER A 75 11.27 -19.52 -4.16
N ARG A 76 10.41 -18.56 -3.85
CA ARG A 76 9.62 -18.56 -2.62
C ARG A 76 8.15 -18.66 -2.93
N VAL A 77 7.48 -19.58 -2.22
CA VAL A 77 6.03 -19.74 -2.32
C VAL A 77 5.38 -18.89 -1.23
N MET A 78 4.38 -18.13 -1.60
CA MET A 78 3.66 -17.30 -0.63
C MET A 78 2.19 -17.25 -0.97
N TRP A 79 1.40 -16.97 0.05
CA TRP A 79 -0.04 -16.77 -0.11
C TRP A 79 -0.30 -15.38 -0.69
N VAL A 80 -1.36 -15.30 -1.49
CA VAL A 80 -1.86 -14.04 -2.04
C VAL A 80 -3.31 -13.91 -1.64
N ILE A 81 -3.67 -12.78 -1.05
CA ILE A 81 -5.04 -12.52 -0.59
C ILE A 81 -5.60 -11.26 -1.24
N ASP A 82 -6.92 -11.20 -1.29
CA ASP A 82 -7.65 -9.98 -1.63
C ASP A 82 -7.74 -9.15 -0.36
N LEU A 83 -6.96 -8.08 -0.30
CA LEU A 83 -6.89 -7.27 0.90
C LEU A 83 -8.22 -6.61 1.23
N ALA A 84 -8.93 -6.11 0.23
CA ALA A 84 -10.24 -5.48 0.47
C ALA A 84 -11.20 -6.47 1.13
N GLN A 85 -11.20 -7.72 0.68
CA GLN A 85 -12.09 -8.72 1.26
C GLN A 85 -11.72 -9.05 2.70
N LEU A 86 -10.43 -9.15 3.00
CA LEU A 86 -9.99 -9.37 4.38
C LEU A 86 -10.50 -8.24 5.31
N LEU A 87 -10.47 -7.01 4.81
CA LEU A 87 -10.87 -5.84 5.59
C LEU A 87 -12.38 -5.61 5.60
N GLY A 88 -13.16 -6.42 4.87
CA GLY A 88 -14.61 -6.23 4.80
C GLY A 88 -15.04 -5.11 3.86
N LEU A 89 -14.19 -4.73 2.93
CA LEU A 89 -14.49 -3.73 1.89
C LEU A 89 -14.96 -4.44 0.61
N PRO A 90 -15.47 -3.70 -0.39
CA PRO A 90 -15.82 -4.32 -1.66
C PRO A 90 -14.64 -5.08 -2.26
N VAL A 91 -14.93 -6.27 -2.78
CA VAL A 91 -13.89 -7.20 -3.24
C VAL A 91 -13.28 -6.77 -4.56
N LEU A 92 -12.12 -7.34 -4.87
CA LEU A 92 -11.49 -7.16 -6.17
C LEU A 92 -12.35 -7.76 -7.27
N ASP A 93 -12.23 -7.18 -8.46
CA ASP A 93 -12.80 -7.77 -9.66
C ASP A 93 -11.93 -8.95 -10.09
N THR A 94 -12.43 -10.16 -9.87
CA THR A 94 -11.69 -11.38 -10.22
C THR A 94 -11.77 -11.73 -11.68
N SER A 95 -12.52 -10.98 -12.49
CA SER A 95 -12.57 -11.19 -13.93
C SER A 95 -11.37 -10.57 -14.65
N VAL A 96 -10.54 -9.81 -13.97
CA VAL A 96 -9.36 -9.19 -14.58
C VAL A 96 -8.29 -10.25 -14.86
N ARG A 97 -7.41 -9.93 -15.81
CA ARG A 97 -6.32 -10.82 -16.21
C ARG A 97 -5.07 -10.68 -15.35
N GLN A 98 -4.98 -9.62 -14.59
CA GLN A 98 -3.82 -9.35 -13.75
C GLN A 98 -4.24 -8.54 -12.54
N TYR A 99 -3.49 -8.73 -11.46
CA TYR A 99 -3.70 -8.00 -10.21
C TYR A 99 -2.56 -7.04 -9.96
N SER A 100 -2.87 -5.91 -9.35
CA SER A 100 -1.84 -5.10 -8.69
C SER A 100 -1.54 -5.75 -7.35
N LEU A 101 -0.28 -6.04 -7.10
CA LEU A 101 0.13 -6.83 -5.94
C LEU A 101 1.16 -6.06 -5.11
N VAL A 102 0.91 -6.01 -3.81
CA VAL A 102 1.87 -5.50 -2.84
C VAL A 102 2.34 -6.69 -2.00
N ILE A 103 3.64 -6.97 -2.02
CA ILE A 103 4.20 -8.00 -1.17
C ILE A 103 4.70 -7.33 0.11
N ILE A 104 4.12 -7.72 1.23
CA ILE A 104 4.59 -7.28 2.54
C ILE A 104 5.35 -8.41 3.20
N ARG A 105 6.21 -8.04 4.14
CA ARG A 105 6.96 -9.00 4.92
C ARG A 105 6.98 -8.56 6.37
N VAL A 106 6.59 -9.47 7.25
CA VAL A 106 6.67 -9.25 8.70
C VAL A 106 7.53 -10.37 9.27
N GLY A 107 8.69 -10.00 9.79
CA GLY A 107 9.68 -10.99 10.18
C GLY A 107 10.13 -11.79 8.96
N SER A 108 9.93 -13.10 9.00
CA SER A 108 10.27 -14.01 7.90
C SER A 108 9.05 -14.35 7.03
N ILE A 109 7.88 -13.81 7.32
CA ILE A 109 6.63 -14.20 6.67
C ILE A 109 6.28 -13.22 5.56
N PRO A 110 6.34 -13.63 4.28
CA PRO A 110 5.86 -12.82 3.18
C PRO A 110 4.38 -13.08 2.94
N LEU A 111 3.68 -12.06 2.46
CA LEU A 111 2.28 -12.17 2.09
C LEU A 111 2.00 -11.25 0.92
N GLY A 112 1.40 -11.78 -0.13
CA GLY A 112 0.99 -10.98 -1.27
C GLY A 112 -0.41 -10.44 -1.07
N LEU A 113 -0.58 -9.15 -1.33
CA LEU A 113 -1.84 -8.45 -1.14
C LEU A 113 -2.32 -7.92 -2.48
N GLY A 114 -3.42 -8.49 -2.98
CA GLY A 114 -4.08 -7.96 -4.18
C GLY A 114 -4.81 -6.67 -3.81
N VAL A 115 -4.53 -5.62 -4.56
CA VAL A 115 -5.15 -4.31 -4.37
C VAL A 115 -5.68 -3.81 -5.70
N GLN A 116 -6.52 -2.79 -5.69
CA GLN A 116 -7.10 -2.27 -6.92
C GLN A 116 -6.05 -1.54 -7.76
N LYS A 117 -5.26 -0.68 -7.12
CA LYS A 117 -4.31 0.17 -7.84
C LYS A 117 -3.21 0.63 -6.89
N ILE A 118 -1.98 0.62 -7.37
CA ILE A 118 -0.83 1.16 -6.64
C ILE A 118 -0.57 2.56 -7.15
N GLU A 119 -0.43 3.53 -6.24
CA GLU A 119 -0.34 4.94 -6.61
C GLU A 119 1.01 5.59 -6.35
N GLY A 120 1.92 4.93 -5.66
CA GLY A 120 3.26 5.48 -5.42
C GLY A 120 3.55 5.71 -3.96
N ILE A 121 4.48 6.61 -3.68
CA ILE A 121 5.03 6.85 -2.35
C ILE A 121 4.49 8.15 -1.78
N ALA A 122 4.13 8.12 -0.49
CA ALA A 122 3.78 9.30 0.28
C ALA A 122 4.69 9.40 1.50
N TRP A 123 4.94 10.62 1.96
CA TRP A 123 5.74 10.87 3.14
C TRP A 123 4.83 11.39 4.24
N LEU A 124 4.76 10.67 5.35
CA LEU A 124 3.85 10.97 6.44
C LEU A 124 4.64 11.11 7.74
N THR A 125 4.29 12.15 8.52
CA THR A 125 4.81 12.26 9.88
C THR A 125 3.92 11.49 10.84
N ALA A 126 4.48 11.06 11.95
CA ALA A 126 3.70 10.35 12.96
C ALA A 126 2.55 11.21 13.48
N GLU A 127 2.76 12.52 13.58
CA GLU A 127 1.74 13.44 14.09
C GLU A 127 0.54 13.57 13.15
N SER A 128 0.73 13.31 11.86
CA SER A 128 -0.37 13.41 10.89
C SER A 128 -1.33 12.23 10.97
N ILE A 129 -0.93 11.14 11.62
CA ILE A 129 -1.75 9.94 11.72
C ILE A 129 -2.68 10.09 12.92
N GLN A 130 -3.98 10.08 12.66
CA GLN A 130 -5.01 10.25 13.65
C GLN A 130 -5.64 8.91 14.01
N PRO A 131 -6.23 8.79 15.21
CA PRO A 131 -6.99 7.59 15.52
C PRO A 131 -8.10 7.35 14.51
N PRO A 132 -8.49 6.08 14.26
CA PRO A 132 -9.58 5.81 13.33
C PRO A 132 -10.87 6.47 13.81
N PRO A 133 -11.73 6.93 12.90
CA PRO A 133 -13.01 7.50 13.30
C PRO A 133 -13.86 6.44 14.01
N GLY A 134 -14.66 6.89 14.98
CA GLY A 134 -15.49 5.98 15.77
C GLY A 134 -16.54 5.24 14.95
N GLN A 135 -16.74 5.65 13.70
CA GLN A 135 -17.72 5.03 12.81
C GLN A 135 -17.09 3.96 11.92
N ALA A 136 -15.80 3.66 12.08
CA ALA A 136 -15.15 2.65 11.26
C ALA A 136 -15.78 1.27 11.55
N PRO A 137 -15.99 0.45 10.50
CA PRO A 137 -16.54 -0.90 10.70
C PRO A 137 -15.66 -1.73 11.62
N SER A 138 -16.29 -2.58 12.43
CA SER A 138 -15.56 -3.42 13.37
C SER A 138 -14.62 -4.41 12.67
N SER A 139 -14.94 -4.79 11.44
CA SER A 139 -14.08 -5.68 10.66
C SER A 139 -12.76 -5.01 10.24
N LEU A 140 -12.77 -3.71 10.15
CA LEU A 140 -11.62 -2.94 9.69
C LEU A 140 -10.70 -2.52 10.83
N LEU A 141 -11.28 -2.22 12.00
CA LEU A 141 -10.54 -1.65 13.13
C LEU A 141 -9.30 -2.44 13.56
N PRO A 142 -9.33 -3.78 13.63
CA PRO A 142 -8.13 -4.52 14.06
C PRO A 142 -6.92 -4.33 13.15
N TYR A 143 -7.15 -3.92 11.91
CA TYR A 143 -6.10 -3.80 10.91
C TYR A 143 -5.63 -2.37 10.69
N LEU A 144 -6.16 -1.41 11.45
CA LEU A 144 -5.81 0.00 11.31
C LEU A 144 -4.83 0.44 12.39
N ARG A 145 -3.80 1.18 11.97
CA ARG A 145 -3.01 2.01 12.88
C ARG A 145 -3.66 3.37 13.10
N GLY A 146 -4.44 3.81 12.13
CA GLY A 146 -5.11 5.10 12.16
C GLY A 146 -5.52 5.54 10.77
N CYS A 147 -5.75 6.83 10.63
CA CYS A 147 -6.11 7.44 9.36
C CYS A 147 -5.29 8.71 9.17
N VAL A 148 -5.13 9.11 7.92
CA VAL A 148 -4.40 10.33 7.59
C VAL A 148 -5.15 11.08 6.50
N LEU A 149 -5.20 12.40 6.61
CA LEU A 149 -5.77 13.23 5.56
C LEU A 149 -4.68 13.57 4.56
N GLN A 150 -4.89 13.18 3.31
CA GLN A 150 -3.97 13.47 2.22
C GLN A 150 -4.77 13.85 0.98
N GLN A 151 -4.37 14.92 0.31
CA GLN A 151 -4.99 15.34 -0.95
C GLN A 151 -6.51 15.37 -0.84
N GLN A 152 -7.02 15.87 0.29
CA GLN A 152 -8.45 15.99 0.57
C GLN A 152 -9.18 14.64 0.70
N GLU A 153 -8.44 13.56 0.83
CA GLU A 153 -9.00 12.24 1.08
C GLU A 153 -8.48 11.68 2.39
N ILE A 154 -9.30 10.87 3.05
CA ILE A 154 -8.88 10.16 4.25
C ILE A 154 -8.35 8.80 3.84
N SER A 155 -7.05 8.58 4.07
CA SER A 155 -6.40 7.30 3.77
C SER A 155 -6.31 6.46 5.03
N LEU A 156 -6.54 5.16 4.87
CA LEU A 156 -6.37 4.21 5.95
C LEU A 156 -4.90 3.88 6.14
N VAL A 157 -4.40 3.99 7.37
CA VAL A 157 -3.03 3.57 7.67
C VAL A 157 -3.11 2.16 8.22
N LEU A 158 -2.67 1.19 7.42
CA LEU A 158 -2.87 -0.22 7.71
C LEU A 158 -1.71 -0.78 8.54
N ASN A 159 -2.03 -1.78 9.35
CA ASN A 159 -1.09 -2.47 10.21
C ASN A 159 -0.70 -3.79 9.57
N ALA A 160 0.50 -3.84 8.98
CA ALA A 160 0.99 -5.04 8.29
C ALA A 160 1.07 -6.25 9.23
N GLU A 161 1.52 -6.03 10.45
CA GLU A 161 1.64 -7.12 11.42
C GLU A 161 0.28 -7.74 11.74
N ALA A 162 -0.73 -6.89 11.95
CA ALA A 162 -2.08 -7.38 12.24
C ALA A 162 -2.65 -8.16 11.07
N ILE A 163 -2.34 -7.76 9.85
CA ILE A 163 -2.80 -8.47 8.66
C ILE A 163 -2.16 -9.84 8.57
N VAL A 164 -0.84 -9.92 8.70
CA VAL A 164 -0.13 -11.20 8.62
C VAL A 164 -0.57 -12.15 9.74
N GLN A 165 -0.90 -11.61 10.91
CA GLN A 165 -1.31 -12.40 12.07
C GLN A 165 -2.82 -12.60 12.17
N SER A 166 -3.57 -12.22 11.15
CA SER A 166 -5.03 -12.33 11.18
C SER A 166 -5.47 -13.77 11.41
N SER A 167 -6.40 -13.96 12.34
CA SER A 167 -6.98 -15.28 12.61
C SER A 167 -7.73 -15.83 11.41
N ILE A 168 -8.22 -14.97 10.53
CA ILE A 168 -8.91 -15.39 9.31
C ILE A 168 -7.94 -16.16 8.41
N LEU A 169 -6.68 -15.77 8.35
CA LEU A 169 -5.69 -16.43 7.50
C LEU A 169 -5.15 -17.72 8.10
N HIS A 170 -5.33 -17.91 9.39
CA HIS A 170 -4.79 -19.07 10.11
C HIS A 170 -5.87 -20.04 10.61
N SER A 171 -7.10 -19.84 10.16
CA SER A 171 -8.22 -20.69 10.56
C SER A 171 -8.36 -21.94 9.67
#